data_0ab3e146f12cdbc263ade93cb7c72919
#
_entry.id   0ab3e146f12cdbc263ade93cb7c72919
#
_cell.length_a   1.000
_cell.length_b   1.000
_cell.length_c   1.000
_cell.angle_alpha   90.00
_cell.angle_beta   90.00
_cell.angle_gamma   90.00
#
_symmetry.space_group_name_H-M   'P 1'
#
loop_
_entity.id
_entity.type
_entity.pdbx_description
1 polymer ?
#
loop_
_entity_poly.entity_id
_entity_poly.type
_entity_poly.pdbx_seq_one_letter_code
_entity_poly.pdbx_strand_id
1 'polypeptide(L)'
;MIQEDYRAAIDVGTTKVATVIGRERPDGSVEIAGIGVSPCTGLSKGIVRDDEATTQAIKTSVEEASRQASLPIKSAYVGLSGSHIESHNRWDQVQENSSESVITQDVLDASLSMVRDMACDSDGHLLHVIPRGYALDNRHLVRMPLGMHAREIHAHTHVVKGNEQSISRLRAATEAAGIHVADMI
;
A
#
# COMPACT_ATOMS: atom_id res chain seq x y z
N MET A 1 5.21 -21.37 -17.54
CA MET A 1 4.84 -21.51 -16.12
C MET A 1 6.07 -21.14 -15.25
N ILE A 2 6.50 -19.86 -15.20
CA ILE A 2 7.64 -19.40 -14.34
C ILE A 2 7.35 -17.98 -13.81
N GLN A 3 6.09 -17.54 -13.83
CA GLN A 3 5.76 -16.13 -13.54
C GLN A 3 5.24 -15.89 -12.11
N GLU A 4 5.08 -16.95 -11.29
CA GLU A 4 4.48 -16.85 -9.96
C GLU A 4 5.43 -16.35 -8.85
N ASP A 5 6.74 -16.41 -9.07
CA ASP A 5 7.74 -16.05 -8.04
C ASP A 5 8.29 -14.62 -8.16
N TYR A 6 7.99 -13.90 -9.25
CA TYR A 6 8.52 -12.56 -9.46
C TYR A 6 7.49 -11.48 -9.10
N ARG A 7 7.95 -10.44 -8.43
CA ARG A 7 7.18 -9.24 -8.13
C ARG A 7 7.88 -8.03 -8.69
N ALA A 8 7.12 -7.08 -9.21
CA ALA A 8 7.63 -5.79 -9.67
C ALA A 8 7.11 -4.67 -8.77
N ALA A 9 7.97 -3.69 -8.51
CA ALA A 9 7.61 -2.45 -7.85
C ALA A 9 8.07 -1.27 -8.69
N ILE A 10 7.24 -0.24 -8.77
CA ILE A 10 7.51 0.99 -9.52
C ILE A 10 7.42 2.17 -8.55
N ASP A 11 8.52 2.87 -8.36
CA ASP A 11 8.55 4.16 -7.64
C ASP A 11 8.45 5.29 -8.67
N VAL A 12 7.33 6.02 -8.64
CA VAL A 12 7.05 7.11 -9.57
C VAL A 12 7.33 8.44 -8.88
N GLY A 13 8.57 8.89 -9.03
CA GLY A 13 9.04 10.14 -8.42
C GLY A 13 8.98 11.36 -9.36
N THR A 14 9.15 12.55 -8.79
CA THR A 14 9.10 13.83 -9.53
C THR A 14 10.22 13.97 -10.56
N THR A 15 11.37 13.35 -10.33
CA THR A 15 12.55 13.49 -11.20
C THR A 15 12.90 12.23 -11.98
N LYS A 16 12.45 11.09 -11.49
CA LYS A 16 12.71 9.78 -12.10
C LYS A 16 11.61 8.79 -11.75
N VAL A 17 11.43 7.80 -12.60
CA VAL A 17 10.71 6.56 -12.31
C VAL A 17 11.74 5.44 -12.17
N ALA A 18 11.61 4.63 -11.14
CA ALA A 18 12.45 3.45 -10.92
C ALA A 18 11.58 2.19 -10.82
N THR A 19 11.91 1.19 -11.62
CA THR A 19 11.26 -0.13 -11.60
C THR A 19 12.24 -1.17 -11.10
N VAL A 20 11.82 -2.00 -10.15
CA VAL A 20 12.59 -3.12 -9.61
C VAL A 20 11.80 -4.40 -9.79
N ILE A 21 12.44 -5.43 -10.31
CA ILE A 21 11.89 -6.79 -10.42
C ILE A 21 12.66 -7.67 -9.45
N GLY A 22 11.97 -8.26 -8.50
CA GLY A 22 12.54 -9.14 -7.48
C GLY A 22 11.87 -10.50 -7.44
N ARG A 23 12.59 -11.48 -6.93
CA ARG A 23 12.09 -12.82 -6.62
C ARG A 23 12.43 -13.18 -5.17
N GLU A 24 11.44 -13.67 -4.44
CA GLU A 24 11.65 -14.23 -3.12
C GLU A 24 12.28 -15.62 -3.23
N ARG A 25 13.38 -15.84 -2.51
CA ARG A 25 14.05 -17.12 -2.42
C ARG A 25 13.48 -17.95 -1.27
N PRO A 26 13.67 -19.28 -1.27
CA PRO A 26 13.19 -20.16 -0.19
C PRO A 26 13.72 -19.81 1.21
N ASP A 27 14.85 -19.11 1.29
CA ASP A 27 15.45 -18.60 2.53
C ASP A 27 14.86 -17.26 3.01
N GLY A 28 13.86 -16.72 2.31
CA GLY A 28 13.23 -15.43 2.60
C GLY A 28 14.03 -14.22 2.10
N SER A 29 15.17 -14.41 1.46
CA SER A 29 15.92 -13.31 0.82
C SER A 29 15.28 -12.92 -0.52
N VAL A 30 15.44 -11.65 -0.91
CA VAL A 30 14.96 -11.15 -2.20
C VAL A 30 16.14 -11.01 -3.17
N GLU A 31 16.05 -11.72 -4.29
CA GLU A 31 16.97 -11.57 -5.41
C GLU A 31 16.45 -10.50 -6.36
N ILE A 32 17.27 -9.51 -6.69
CA ILE A 32 16.94 -8.51 -7.71
C ILE A 32 17.28 -9.07 -9.08
N ALA A 33 16.28 -9.25 -9.92
CA ALA A 33 16.40 -9.79 -11.26
C ALA A 33 16.60 -8.70 -12.32
N GLY A 34 16.03 -7.51 -12.10
CA GLY A 34 16.16 -6.39 -13.02
C GLY A 34 15.83 -5.05 -12.38
N ILE A 35 16.50 -4.01 -12.85
CA ILE A 35 16.28 -2.62 -12.45
C ILE A 35 16.19 -1.77 -13.69
N GLY A 36 15.19 -0.88 -13.73
CA GLY A 36 15.08 0.11 -14.80
C GLY A 36 14.86 1.49 -14.21
N VAL A 37 15.51 2.49 -14.76
CA VAL A 37 15.38 3.88 -14.32
C VAL A 37 15.19 4.78 -15.53
N SER A 38 14.18 5.64 -15.48
CA SER A 38 13.90 6.64 -16.52
C SER A 38 13.76 8.02 -15.89
N PRO A 39 14.29 9.08 -16.50
CA PRO A 39 13.96 10.45 -16.11
C PRO A 39 12.46 10.68 -16.21
N CYS A 40 11.92 11.46 -15.29
CA CYS A 40 10.51 11.85 -15.28
C CYS A 40 10.38 13.37 -15.15
N THR A 41 9.58 13.97 -16.02
CA THR A 41 9.24 15.40 -15.99
C THR A 41 7.73 15.63 -15.84
N GLY A 42 6.95 14.54 -15.85
CA GLY A 42 5.49 14.59 -15.81
C GLY A 42 4.90 14.84 -14.43
N LEU A 43 5.69 14.81 -13.34
CA LEU A 43 5.22 15.02 -11.97
C LEU A 43 5.72 16.34 -11.37
N SER A 44 4.87 16.90 -10.49
CA SER A 44 5.25 18.01 -9.61
C SER A 44 4.79 17.68 -8.18
N LYS A 45 5.72 17.64 -7.23
CA LYS A 45 5.46 17.32 -5.81
C LYS A 45 4.70 15.99 -5.62
N GLY A 46 5.00 14.99 -6.45
CA GLY A 46 4.35 13.68 -6.42
C GLY A 46 2.98 13.62 -7.14
N ILE A 47 2.52 14.71 -7.72
CA ILE A 47 1.23 14.78 -8.45
C ILE A 47 1.50 14.78 -9.95
N VAL A 48 0.81 13.92 -10.69
CA VAL A 48 0.87 13.86 -12.16
C VAL A 48 0.31 15.15 -12.75
N ARG A 49 1.12 15.83 -13.58
CA ARG A 49 0.77 17.07 -14.29
C ARG A 49 0.70 16.85 -15.79
N ASP A 50 1.53 15.94 -16.30
CA ASP A 50 1.59 15.52 -17.69
C ASP A 50 1.46 14.01 -17.75
N ASP A 51 0.31 13.52 -18.21
CA ASP A 51 -0.02 12.10 -18.25
C ASP A 51 0.84 11.37 -19.29
N GLU A 52 1.11 12.00 -20.44
CA GLU A 52 1.89 11.39 -21.52
C GLU A 52 3.36 11.22 -21.10
N ALA A 53 3.99 12.28 -20.56
CA ALA A 53 5.35 12.23 -20.07
C ALA A 53 5.51 11.22 -18.91
N THR A 54 4.52 11.13 -18.01
CA THR A 54 4.51 10.16 -16.92
C THR A 54 4.40 8.73 -17.44
N THR A 55 3.45 8.48 -18.33
CA THR A 55 3.23 7.17 -18.96
C THR A 55 4.49 6.70 -19.69
N GLN A 56 5.13 7.58 -20.46
CA GLN A 56 6.35 7.25 -21.18
C GLN A 56 7.53 6.94 -20.25
N ALA A 57 7.68 7.69 -19.15
CA ALA A 57 8.73 7.43 -18.16
C ALA A 57 8.52 6.06 -17.46
N ILE A 58 7.28 5.73 -17.09
CA ILE A 58 6.93 4.43 -16.52
C ILE A 58 7.26 3.31 -17.52
N LYS A 59 6.79 3.44 -18.76
CA LYS A 59 7.03 2.45 -19.81
C LYS A 59 8.51 2.19 -20.03
N THR A 60 9.31 3.25 -20.14
CA THR A 60 10.75 3.14 -20.35
C THR A 60 11.45 2.44 -19.18
N SER A 61 11.10 2.76 -17.93
CA SER A 61 11.70 2.11 -16.75
C SER A 61 11.32 0.63 -16.66
N VAL A 62 10.07 0.27 -16.99
CA VAL A 62 9.59 -1.12 -17.00
C VAL A 62 10.27 -1.93 -18.11
N GLU A 63 10.38 -1.38 -19.32
CA GLU A 63 11.07 -2.03 -20.45
C GLU A 63 12.54 -2.33 -20.11
N GLU A 64 13.25 -1.39 -19.49
CA GLU A 64 14.64 -1.57 -19.08
C GLU A 64 14.77 -2.67 -17.99
N ALA A 65 13.94 -2.64 -16.95
CA ALA A 65 13.93 -3.66 -15.90
C ALA A 65 13.60 -5.05 -16.48
N SER A 66 12.59 -5.13 -17.36
CA SER A 66 12.16 -6.37 -18.02
C SER A 66 13.26 -6.94 -18.91
N ARG A 67 14.01 -6.09 -19.61
CA ARG A 67 15.13 -6.49 -20.45
C ARG A 67 16.26 -7.10 -19.62
N GLN A 68 16.61 -6.50 -18.47
CA GLN A 68 17.64 -7.03 -17.56
C GLN A 68 17.19 -8.35 -16.93
N ALA A 69 15.94 -8.45 -16.50
CA ALA A 69 15.39 -9.68 -15.93
C ALA A 69 15.12 -10.78 -16.97
N SER A 70 15.16 -10.45 -18.27
CA SER A 70 14.68 -11.33 -19.36
C SER A 70 13.25 -11.84 -19.12
N LEU A 71 12.41 -10.99 -18.51
CA LEU A 71 11.06 -11.32 -18.07
C LEU A 71 10.11 -10.14 -18.34
N PRO A 72 9.02 -10.34 -19.13
CA PRO A 72 8.01 -9.29 -19.31
C PRO A 72 7.16 -9.13 -18.05
N ILE A 73 7.02 -7.90 -17.56
CA ILE A 73 6.16 -7.56 -16.42
C ILE A 73 4.83 -7.04 -16.93
N LYS A 74 3.73 -7.56 -16.36
CA LYS A 74 2.36 -7.16 -16.68
C LYS A 74 1.64 -6.52 -15.48
N SER A 75 2.16 -6.71 -14.28
CA SER A 75 1.59 -6.20 -13.05
C SER A 75 2.69 -5.74 -12.09
N ALA A 76 2.44 -4.66 -11.34
CA ALA A 76 3.39 -4.12 -10.38
C ALA A 76 2.69 -3.44 -9.19
N TYR A 77 3.39 -3.38 -8.05
CA TYR A 77 3.09 -2.47 -6.95
C TYR A 77 3.60 -1.08 -7.31
N VAL A 78 2.81 -0.05 -7.03
CA VAL A 78 3.17 1.34 -7.36
C VAL A 78 3.33 2.16 -6.11
N GLY A 79 4.54 2.70 -5.91
CA GLY A 79 4.86 3.59 -4.78
C GLY A 79 4.21 4.97 -4.95
N LEU A 80 3.62 5.46 -3.88
CA LEU A 80 3.00 6.79 -3.78
C LEU A 80 3.83 7.69 -2.88
N SER A 81 4.13 8.90 -3.34
CA SER A 81 4.77 9.91 -2.50
C SER A 81 4.33 11.31 -2.91
N GLY A 82 4.19 12.20 -1.94
CA GLY A 82 3.86 13.60 -2.22
C GLY A 82 2.94 14.24 -1.20
N SER A 83 2.69 15.53 -1.38
CA SER A 83 1.90 16.35 -0.46
C SER A 83 0.39 16.04 -0.47
N HIS A 84 -0.05 15.14 -1.34
CA HIS A 84 -1.43 14.67 -1.44
C HIS A 84 -1.69 13.40 -0.60
N ILE A 85 -0.66 12.88 0.08
CA ILE A 85 -0.76 11.77 1.02
C ILE A 85 -0.77 12.33 2.44
N GLU A 86 -1.76 11.95 3.20
CA GLU A 86 -1.95 12.34 4.59
C GLU A 86 -2.03 11.11 5.48
N SER A 87 -1.51 11.20 6.68
CA SER A 87 -1.62 10.12 7.64
C SER A 87 -1.87 10.64 9.05
N HIS A 88 -2.64 9.89 9.82
CA HIS A 88 -2.93 10.21 11.21
C HIS A 88 -3.15 8.95 12.04
N ASN A 89 -2.90 9.08 13.34
CA ASN A 89 -3.23 8.02 14.29
C ASN A 89 -4.63 8.25 14.81
N ARG A 90 -5.40 7.16 14.95
CA ARG A 90 -6.73 7.19 15.54
C ARG A 90 -6.88 6.11 16.61
N TRP A 91 -7.85 6.36 17.47
CA TRP A 91 -8.38 5.42 18.44
C TRP A 91 -9.85 5.20 18.13
N ASP A 92 -10.23 3.97 17.87
CA ASP A 92 -11.61 3.61 17.57
C ASP A 92 -12.05 2.50 18.51
N GLN A 93 -13.22 2.68 19.14
CA GLN A 93 -13.87 1.61 19.86
C GLN A 93 -14.45 0.62 18.84
N VAL A 94 -13.93 -0.59 18.85
CA VAL A 94 -14.24 -1.59 17.83
C VAL A 94 -15.05 -2.77 18.35
N GLN A 95 -15.10 -2.92 19.67
CA GLN A 95 -15.94 -3.92 20.32
C GLN A 95 -16.33 -3.47 21.72
N GLU A 96 -17.61 -3.72 22.08
CA GLU A 96 -18.12 -3.64 23.42
C GLU A 96 -19.11 -4.80 23.65
N ASN A 97 -18.82 -5.65 24.62
CA ASN A 97 -19.64 -6.79 25.00
C ASN A 97 -20.21 -6.63 26.43
N SER A 98 -21.33 -7.27 26.70
CA SER A 98 -21.92 -7.31 28.07
C SER A 98 -21.07 -8.11 29.06
N SER A 99 -20.22 -9.02 28.58
CA SER A 99 -19.32 -9.87 29.38
C SER A 99 -17.96 -10.01 28.70
N GLU A 100 -16.96 -10.39 29.48
CA GLU A 100 -15.63 -10.71 28.92
C GLU A 100 -15.72 -11.87 27.92
N SER A 101 -15.04 -11.69 26.78
CA SER A 101 -14.91 -12.70 25.74
C SER A 101 -13.45 -12.86 25.31
N VAL A 102 -13.11 -14.03 24.78
CA VAL A 102 -11.77 -14.30 24.23
C VAL A 102 -11.61 -13.55 22.93
N ILE A 103 -10.48 -12.86 22.78
CA ILE A 103 -10.10 -12.19 21.55
C ILE A 103 -9.50 -13.22 20.59
N THR A 104 -10.24 -13.51 19.53
CA THR A 104 -9.83 -14.40 18.43
C THR A 104 -9.25 -13.60 17.27
N GLN A 105 -8.66 -14.27 16.30
CA GLN A 105 -8.21 -13.63 15.06
C GLN A 105 -9.38 -12.96 14.31
N ASP A 106 -10.53 -13.63 14.27
CA ASP A 106 -11.74 -13.08 13.62
C ASP A 106 -12.18 -11.76 14.26
N VAL A 107 -12.07 -11.63 15.59
CA VAL A 107 -12.36 -10.37 16.30
C VAL A 107 -11.39 -9.27 15.89
N LEU A 108 -10.10 -9.57 15.76
CA LEU A 108 -9.09 -8.60 15.32
C LEU A 108 -9.30 -8.18 13.87
N ASP A 109 -9.61 -9.13 12.99
CA ASP A 109 -9.86 -8.86 11.57
C ASP A 109 -11.14 -8.03 11.38
N ALA A 110 -12.22 -8.35 12.12
CA ALA A 110 -13.45 -7.58 12.14
C ALA A 110 -13.22 -6.15 12.67
N SER A 111 -12.40 -6.01 13.71
CA SER A 111 -12.00 -4.71 14.25
C SER A 111 -11.30 -3.83 13.21
N LEU A 112 -10.36 -4.38 12.47
CA LEU A 112 -9.68 -3.65 11.40
C LEU A 112 -10.59 -3.34 10.22
N SER A 113 -11.54 -4.24 9.89
CA SER A 113 -12.55 -3.97 8.87
C SER A 113 -13.43 -2.78 9.26
N MET A 114 -13.91 -2.75 10.51
CA MET A 114 -14.70 -1.63 11.03
C MET A 114 -13.94 -0.29 10.95
N VAL A 115 -12.64 -0.29 11.31
CA VAL A 115 -11.82 0.92 11.18
C VAL A 115 -11.65 1.35 9.72
N ARG A 116 -11.52 0.39 8.79
CA ARG A 116 -11.49 0.70 7.34
C ARG A 116 -12.78 1.34 6.87
N ASP A 117 -13.93 0.78 7.25
CA ASP A 117 -15.23 1.33 6.88
C ASP A 117 -15.40 2.76 7.41
N MET A 118 -15.11 2.99 8.71
CA MET A 118 -15.12 4.33 9.30
C MET A 118 -14.13 5.30 8.64
N ALA A 119 -12.99 4.80 8.15
CA ALA A 119 -12.02 5.62 7.45
C ALA A 119 -12.45 5.93 6.02
N CYS A 120 -13.16 5.03 5.34
CA CYS A 120 -13.71 5.24 3.99
C CYS A 120 -14.81 6.32 3.96
N ASP A 121 -15.60 6.46 5.05
CA ASP A 121 -16.67 7.46 5.15
C ASP A 121 -16.17 8.91 5.24
N SER A 122 -14.87 9.12 5.42
CA SER A 122 -14.24 10.45 5.44
C SER A 122 -13.55 10.76 4.12
N ASP A 123 -13.36 12.04 3.80
CA ASP A 123 -12.76 12.50 2.56
C ASP A 123 -11.40 11.83 2.25
N GLY A 124 -11.22 11.48 0.97
CA GLY A 124 -9.98 10.92 0.43
C GLY A 124 -10.02 9.40 0.23
N HIS A 125 -9.09 8.92 -0.58
CA HIS A 125 -8.89 7.50 -0.87
C HIS A 125 -8.11 6.83 0.25
N LEU A 126 -8.69 5.80 0.86
CA LEU A 126 -8.01 5.02 1.89
C LEU A 126 -6.91 4.14 1.25
N LEU A 127 -5.67 4.36 1.67
CA LEU A 127 -4.53 3.55 1.23
C LEU A 127 -4.23 2.43 2.23
N HIS A 128 -4.01 2.79 3.51
CA HIS A 128 -3.64 1.82 4.53
C HIS A 128 -4.33 2.07 5.86
N VAL A 129 -4.67 0.98 6.55
CA VAL A 129 -5.00 0.94 7.98
C VAL A 129 -4.02 -0.02 8.64
N ILE A 130 -3.09 0.53 9.42
CA ILE A 130 -2.00 -0.23 10.04
C ILE A 130 -2.26 -0.30 11.55
N PRO A 131 -2.48 -1.50 12.11
CA PRO A 131 -2.67 -1.64 13.55
C PRO A 131 -1.36 -1.34 14.29
N ARG A 132 -1.43 -0.50 15.30
CA ARG A 132 -0.34 -0.17 16.22
C ARG A 132 -0.45 -0.91 17.55
N GLY A 133 -1.66 -1.32 17.90
CA GLY A 133 -2.01 -2.06 19.09
C GLY A 133 -3.47 -1.87 19.49
N TYR A 134 -3.83 -2.42 20.63
CA TYR A 134 -5.19 -2.44 21.16
C TYR A 134 -5.18 -2.10 22.64
N ALA A 135 -6.10 -1.29 23.10
CA ALA A 135 -6.39 -1.12 24.52
C ALA A 135 -7.59 -1.98 24.89
N LEU A 136 -7.45 -2.74 25.97
CA LEU A 136 -8.44 -3.66 26.49
C LEU A 136 -8.99 -3.11 27.80
N ASP A 137 -10.30 -2.95 27.92
CA ASP A 137 -10.97 -2.45 29.13
C ASP A 137 -10.32 -1.15 29.68
N ASN A 138 -9.98 -0.23 28.77
CA ASN A 138 -9.32 1.04 29.09
C ASN A 138 -7.94 0.89 29.80
N ARG A 139 -7.25 -0.23 29.58
CA ARG A 139 -5.92 -0.51 30.15
C ARG A 139 -4.81 -0.18 29.16
N HIS A 140 -3.59 -0.60 29.49
CA HIS A 140 -2.41 -0.35 28.67
C HIS A 140 -2.50 -0.95 27.26
N LEU A 141 -1.82 -0.29 26.32
CA LEU A 141 -1.72 -0.71 24.93
C LEU A 141 -1.02 -2.07 24.81
N VAL A 142 -1.67 -3.03 24.18
CA VAL A 142 -1.16 -4.37 23.86
C VAL A 142 -1.02 -4.50 22.35
N ARG A 143 0.14 -4.92 21.88
CA ARG A 143 0.37 -5.07 20.42
C ARG A 143 -0.35 -6.27 19.82
N MET A 144 -0.39 -7.38 20.55
CA MET A 144 -1.00 -8.65 20.11
C MET A 144 -1.90 -9.19 21.21
N PRO A 145 -3.19 -8.87 21.21
CA PRO A 145 -4.12 -9.29 22.27
C PRO A 145 -4.76 -10.67 22.02
N LEU A 146 -4.31 -11.42 21.01
CA LEU A 146 -4.85 -12.74 20.68
C LEU A 146 -4.83 -13.69 21.89
N GLY A 147 -5.97 -14.29 22.18
CA GLY A 147 -6.16 -15.20 23.33
C GLY A 147 -6.38 -14.50 24.68
N MET A 148 -6.29 -13.17 24.73
CA MET A 148 -6.63 -12.39 25.93
C MET A 148 -8.17 -12.26 26.06
N HIS A 149 -8.62 -11.87 27.24
CA HIS A 149 -10.03 -11.62 27.53
C HIS A 149 -10.28 -10.13 27.73
N ALA A 150 -11.33 -9.62 27.12
CA ALA A 150 -11.78 -8.25 27.33
C ALA A 150 -13.29 -8.12 27.07
N ARG A 151 -13.89 -7.09 27.64
CA ARG A 151 -15.24 -6.65 27.31
C ARG A 151 -15.23 -5.55 26.26
N GLU A 152 -14.27 -4.64 26.38
CA GLU A 152 -14.13 -3.48 25.52
C GLU A 152 -12.77 -3.52 24.80
N ILE A 153 -12.79 -3.29 23.50
CA ILE A 153 -11.59 -3.24 22.68
C ILE A 153 -11.56 -1.91 21.92
N HIS A 154 -10.48 -1.16 22.12
CA HIS A 154 -10.15 0.01 21.31
C HIS A 154 -8.96 -0.31 20.42
N ALA A 155 -9.11 -0.15 19.12
CA ALA A 155 -8.01 -0.27 18.17
C ALA A 155 -7.25 1.06 18.06
N HIS A 156 -5.93 1.00 18.23
CA HIS A 156 -5.03 2.10 17.89
C HIS A 156 -4.45 1.83 16.52
N THR A 157 -4.79 2.66 15.54
CA THR A 157 -4.40 2.46 14.14
C THR A 157 -3.69 3.68 13.58
N HIS A 158 -2.83 3.44 12.59
CA HIS A 158 -2.28 4.46 11.71
C HIS A 158 -3.02 4.38 10.38
N VAL A 159 -3.71 5.44 10.01
CA VAL A 159 -4.50 5.52 8.78
C VAL A 159 -3.76 6.41 7.80
N VAL A 160 -3.58 5.90 6.57
CA VAL A 160 -2.97 6.63 5.45
C VAL A 160 -4.01 6.82 4.37
N LYS A 161 -4.18 8.05 3.94
CA LYS A 161 -5.10 8.44 2.87
C LYS A 161 -4.39 9.28 1.82
N GLY A 162 -4.96 9.33 0.65
CA GLY A 162 -4.50 10.20 -0.41
C GLY A 162 -5.64 10.88 -1.14
N ASN A 163 -5.31 11.92 -1.90
CA ASN A 163 -6.28 12.57 -2.76
C ASN A 163 -6.72 11.62 -3.88
N GLU A 164 -8.00 11.30 -3.95
CA GLU A 164 -8.60 10.36 -4.92
C GLU A 164 -8.21 10.67 -6.36
N GLN A 165 -8.31 11.94 -6.77
CA GLN A 165 -8.01 12.34 -8.13
C GLN A 165 -6.52 12.13 -8.49
N SER A 166 -5.62 12.42 -7.54
CA SER A 166 -4.17 12.24 -7.74
C SER A 166 -3.81 10.76 -7.87
N ILE A 167 -4.41 9.92 -7.04
CA ILE A 167 -4.22 8.45 -7.04
C ILE A 167 -4.77 7.86 -8.34
N SER A 168 -6.02 8.18 -8.71
CA SER A 168 -6.65 7.70 -9.94
C SER A 168 -5.87 8.10 -11.19
N ARG A 169 -5.31 9.31 -11.20
CA ARG A 169 -4.52 9.79 -12.33
C ARG A 169 -3.18 9.04 -12.48
N LEU A 170 -2.50 8.75 -11.37
CA LEU A 170 -1.28 7.93 -11.40
C LEU A 170 -1.57 6.48 -11.80
N ARG A 171 -2.66 5.90 -11.30
CA ARG A 171 -3.15 4.59 -11.72
C ARG A 171 -3.39 4.54 -13.23
N ALA A 172 -4.12 5.52 -13.77
CA ALA A 172 -4.41 5.60 -15.20
C ALA A 172 -3.14 5.73 -16.05
N ALA A 173 -2.16 6.53 -15.62
CA ALA A 173 -0.88 6.65 -16.33
C ALA A 173 -0.08 5.33 -16.32
N THR A 174 -0.14 4.57 -15.21
CA THR A 174 0.51 3.26 -15.10
C THR A 174 -0.17 2.23 -15.99
N GLU A 175 -1.48 2.19 -16.01
CA GLU A 175 -2.27 1.28 -16.86
C GLU A 175 -2.10 1.64 -18.34
N ALA A 176 -2.01 2.91 -18.69
CA ALA A 176 -1.69 3.36 -20.04
C ALA A 176 -0.27 2.94 -20.49
N ALA A 177 0.67 2.76 -19.57
CA ALA A 177 1.98 2.17 -19.84
C ALA A 177 1.94 0.65 -20.06
N GLY A 178 0.76 0.00 -19.94
CA GLY A 178 0.56 -1.43 -20.13
C GLY A 178 0.77 -2.27 -18.88
N ILE A 179 0.82 -1.65 -17.70
CA ILE A 179 1.06 -2.31 -16.41
C ILE A 179 -0.21 -2.28 -15.55
N HIS A 180 -0.70 -3.46 -15.20
CA HIS A 180 -1.76 -3.58 -14.20
C HIS A 180 -1.25 -3.18 -12.81
N VAL A 181 -1.95 -2.29 -12.13
CA VAL A 181 -1.62 -1.87 -10.75
C VAL A 181 -2.15 -2.92 -9.77
N ALA A 182 -1.25 -3.74 -9.23
CA ALA A 182 -1.60 -4.75 -8.25
C ALA A 182 -2.06 -4.11 -6.93
N ASP A 183 -1.32 -3.09 -6.47
CA ASP A 183 -1.67 -2.27 -5.32
C ASP A 183 -0.87 -0.95 -5.36
N MET A 184 -1.33 0.05 -4.61
CA MET A 184 -0.65 1.33 -4.43
C MET A 184 -0.20 1.47 -2.97
N ILE A 185 1.09 1.72 -2.77
CA ILE A 185 1.75 1.69 -1.46
C ILE A 185 2.58 2.95 -1.18
#